data_6440fb35ee8db20962360f15788ea478
#
_entry.id   6440fb35ee8db20962360f15788ea478
#
_cell.length_a   1.000
_cell.length_b   1.000
_cell.length_c   1.000
_cell.angle_alpha   90.00
_cell.angle_beta   90.00
_cell.angle_gamma   90.00
#
_symmetry.space_group_name_H-M   'P 1'
#
loop_
_entity.id
_entity.type
_entity.pdbx_description
1 polymer ?
#
loop_
_entity_poly.entity_id
_entity_poly.type
_entity_poly.pdbx_seq_one_letter_code
_entity_poly.pdbx_strand_id
1 'polypeptide(L)'
;MPAFNVNNLEQVQAIMQAAAETDSPVILQASAGARKYAGEAFLRHLVEAAIESYPDIPIVMHQDHGASPSVCLQSIRSGFSSVMMDGSLKEDGKTPASYEYNVEVTHHVARIAHAVGVSVEGELGCLGSLESGKAGEEDGHGAEGHLSHDQLLTDPDQAADFVAKTGVDALAIAIGTSHGAYTFSRKPTGDILAIDRIKQINAKIPNTHLVMHGSSSVPQDWLQVIRDNGGKLRETYGVPVEEIQKAIQFGV
;
A
#
# COMPACT_ATOMS: atom_id res chain seq x y z
N MET A 1 8.14 8.14 1.31
CA MET A 1 9.02 7.21 0.56
C MET A 1 8.15 6.38 -0.37
N PRO A 2 8.48 6.26 -1.69
CA PRO A 2 7.63 5.51 -2.61
C PRO A 2 7.75 3.99 -2.37
N ALA A 3 6.60 3.30 -2.48
CA ALA A 3 6.50 1.86 -2.48
C ALA A 3 6.00 1.39 -3.86
N PHE A 4 6.77 0.54 -4.50
CA PHE A 4 6.47 0.06 -5.85
C PHE A 4 6.26 -1.45 -5.87
N ASN A 5 5.14 -1.86 -6.47
CA ASN A 5 4.84 -3.26 -6.68
C ASN A 5 5.84 -3.90 -7.66
N VAL A 6 6.40 -5.03 -7.29
CA VAL A 6 7.34 -5.79 -8.11
C VAL A 6 6.91 -7.25 -8.24
N ASN A 7 7.01 -7.78 -9.45
CA ASN A 7 6.77 -9.19 -9.73
C ASN A 7 7.71 -9.79 -10.77
N ASN A 8 8.61 -9.00 -11.36
CA ASN A 8 9.57 -9.45 -12.35
C ASN A 8 10.87 -8.62 -12.33
N LEU A 9 11.89 -9.10 -13.07
CA LEU A 9 13.21 -8.48 -13.15
C LEU A 9 13.16 -7.06 -13.72
N GLU A 10 12.39 -6.86 -14.79
CA GLU A 10 12.33 -5.58 -15.52
C GLU A 10 11.78 -4.46 -14.64
N GLN A 11 10.80 -4.77 -13.81
CA GLN A 11 10.26 -3.79 -12.86
C GLN A 11 11.29 -3.42 -11.79
N VAL A 12 11.97 -4.41 -11.21
CA VAL A 12 13.01 -4.14 -10.20
C VAL A 12 14.12 -3.28 -10.80
N GLN A 13 14.60 -3.60 -12.01
CA GLN A 13 15.65 -2.81 -12.68
C GLN A 13 15.20 -1.37 -12.97
N ALA A 14 13.98 -1.18 -13.47
CA ALA A 14 13.44 0.16 -13.75
C ALA A 14 13.30 1.01 -12.49
N ILE A 15 12.80 0.43 -11.40
CA ILE A 15 12.63 1.12 -10.12
C ILE A 15 14.00 1.49 -9.54
N MET A 16 14.96 0.56 -9.56
CA MET A 16 16.29 0.81 -9.01
C MET A 16 17.08 1.83 -9.82
N GLN A 17 16.93 1.84 -11.15
CA GLN A 17 17.52 2.89 -11.98
C GLN A 17 16.94 4.26 -11.61
N ALA A 18 15.63 4.39 -11.48
CA ALA A 18 15.00 5.65 -11.08
C ALA A 18 15.41 6.07 -9.66
N ALA A 19 15.51 5.13 -8.72
CA ALA A 19 15.97 5.41 -7.36
C ALA A 19 17.41 5.94 -7.35
N ALA A 20 18.30 5.33 -8.14
CA ALA A 20 19.68 5.78 -8.27
C ALA A 20 19.80 7.17 -8.94
N GLU A 21 19.02 7.43 -10.00
CA GLU A 21 19.01 8.73 -10.70
C GLU A 21 18.50 9.86 -9.81
N THR A 22 17.64 9.56 -8.84
CA THR A 22 17.06 10.55 -7.92
C THR A 22 17.68 10.55 -6.52
N ASP A 23 18.66 9.68 -6.27
CA ASP A 23 19.30 9.47 -4.96
C ASP A 23 18.24 9.29 -3.86
N SER A 24 17.28 8.40 -4.10
CA SER A 24 16.09 8.23 -3.27
C SER A 24 15.98 6.82 -2.71
N PRO A 25 15.62 6.67 -1.41
CA PRO A 25 15.28 5.37 -0.85
C PRO A 25 13.98 4.84 -1.48
N VAL A 26 13.82 3.51 -1.48
CA VAL A 26 12.67 2.86 -2.12
C VAL A 26 12.19 1.64 -1.34
N ILE A 27 10.87 1.42 -1.37
CA ILE A 27 10.24 0.18 -0.94
C ILE A 27 9.91 -0.65 -2.19
N LEU A 28 10.47 -1.86 -2.26
CA LEU A 28 10.07 -2.88 -3.23
C LEU A 28 9.05 -3.78 -2.55
N GLN A 29 7.79 -3.69 -2.98
CA GLN A 29 6.71 -4.43 -2.31
C GLN A 29 6.15 -5.54 -3.19
N ALA A 30 5.71 -6.63 -2.54
CA ALA A 30 5.15 -7.78 -3.20
C ALA A 30 3.78 -8.14 -2.63
N SER A 31 2.74 -7.96 -3.46
CA SER A 31 1.38 -8.40 -3.16
C SER A 31 1.26 -9.93 -3.11
N ALA A 32 0.12 -10.43 -2.68
CA ALA A 32 -0.18 -11.87 -2.71
C ALA A 32 -0.08 -12.43 -4.14
N GLY A 33 -0.58 -11.68 -5.15
CA GLY A 33 -0.48 -12.03 -6.55
C GLY A 33 0.95 -12.07 -7.06
N ALA A 34 1.76 -11.09 -6.71
CA ALA A 34 3.18 -11.04 -7.07
C ALA A 34 3.95 -12.24 -6.48
N ARG A 35 3.74 -12.55 -5.20
CA ARG A 35 4.38 -13.70 -4.54
C ARG A 35 3.95 -15.04 -5.16
N LYS A 36 2.67 -15.15 -5.52
CA LYS A 36 2.15 -16.35 -6.20
C LYS A 36 2.70 -16.49 -7.63
N TYR A 37 2.80 -15.38 -8.36
CA TYR A 37 3.30 -15.36 -9.74
C TYR A 37 4.79 -15.67 -9.82
N ALA A 38 5.62 -14.92 -9.13
CA ALA A 38 7.08 -15.05 -9.21
C ALA A 38 7.65 -16.15 -8.31
N GLY A 39 6.99 -16.40 -7.17
CA GLY A 39 7.53 -17.24 -6.10
C GLY A 39 8.43 -16.47 -5.14
N GLU A 40 8.29 -16.73 -3.84
CA GLU A 40 8.98 -15.99 -2.78
C GLU A 40 10.51 -16.04 -2.90
N ALA A 41 11.08 -17.21 -3.28
CA ALA A 41 12.52 -17.34 -3.44
C ALA A 41 13.05 -16.45 -4.59
N PHE A 42 12.36 -16.40 -5.72
CA PHE A 42 12.76 -15.54 -6.83
C PHE A 42 12.66 -14.07 -6.47
N LEU A 43 11.58 -13.64 -5.83
CA LEU A 43 11.41 -12.25 -5.38
C LEU A 43 12.51 -11.85 -4.39
N ARG A 44 12.78 -12.70 -3.39
CA ARG A 44 13.88 -12.44 -2.44
C ARG A 44 15.20 -12.22 -3.16
N HIS A 45 15.59 -13.13 -4.06
CA HIS A 45 16.88 -13.00 -4.75
C HIS A 45 16.91 -11.84 -5.75
N LEU A 46 15.79 -11.44 -6.34
CA LEU A 46 15.72 -10.20 -7.13
C LEU A 46 16.00 -8.96 -6.28
N VAL A 47 15.43 -8.90 -5.07
CA VAL A 47 15.66 -7.79 -4.15
C VAL A 47 17.06 -7.83 -3.57
N GLU A 48 17.59 -9.01 -3.21
CA GLU A 48 18.98 -9.18 -2.78
C GLU A 48 19.95 -8.71 -3.87
N ALA A 49 19.71 -9.08 -5.14
CA ALA A 49 20.52 -8.62 -6.26
C ALA A 49 20.43 -7.09 -6.46
N ALA A 50 19.26 -6.48 -6.23
CA ALA A 50 19.11 -5.03 -6.24
C ALA A 50 19.95 -4.37 -5.14
N ILE A 51 19.93 -4.90 -3.92
CA ILE A 51 20.74 -4.41 -2.78
C ILE A 51 22.22 -4.49 -3.10
N GLU A 52 22.69 -5.61 -3.67
CA GLU A 52 24.09 -5.78 -4.05
C GLU A 52 24.52 -4.81 -5.19
N SER A 53 23.62 -4.55 -6.14
CA SER A 53 23.88 -3.70 -7.31
C SER A 53 23.83 -2.21 -7.00
N TYR A 54 23.08 -1.81 -5.97
CA TYR A 54 22.84 -0.42 -5.58
C TYR A 54 23.11 -0.19 -4.09
N PRO A 55 24.36 -0.38 -3.61
CA PRO A 55 24.69 -0.40 -2.19
C PRO A 55 24.46 0.94 -1.47
N ASP A 56 24.38 2.05 -2.23
CA ASP A 56 24.18 3.39 -1.69
C ASP A 56 22.68 3.77 -1.59
N ILE A 57 21.79 2.95 -2.15
CA ILE A 57 20.34 3.20 -2.11
C ILE A 57 19.70 2.36 -1.01
N PRO A 58 19.07 2.97 0.00
CA PRO A 58 18.29 2.22 0.99
C PRO A 58 17.08 1.53 0.36
N ILE A 59 16.99 0.21 0.51
CA ILE A 59 15.93 -0.62 -0.06
C ILE A 59 15.22 -1.36 1.06
N VAL A 60 13.88 -1.33 1.05
CA VAL A 60 13.03 -2.13 1.92
C VAL A 60 12.34 -3.21 1.08
N MET A 61 12.37 -4.44 1.55
CA MET A 61 11.56 -5.53 1.00
C MET A 61 10.29 -5.67 1.84
N HIS A 62 9.15 -5.27 1.27
CA HIS A 62 7.87 -5.19 1.95
C HIS A 62 6.86 -6.22 1.44
N GLN A 63 6.20 -6.92 2.36
CA GLN A 63 5.05 -7.77 2.05
C GLN A 63 3.77 -6.94 2.17
N ASP A 64 3.11 -6.78 1.05
CA ASP A 64 1.89 -5.99 0.88
C ASP A 64 0.64 -6.85 1.14
N HIS A 65 -0.35 -6.30 1.83
CA HIS A 65 -1.64 -6.91 2.21
C HIS A 65 -1.57 -8.37 2.65
N GLY A 66 -1.14 -8.60 3.87
CA GLY A 66 -1.21 -9.92 4.52
C GLY A 66 -2.61 -10.21 5.04
N ALA A 67 -3.31 -11.16 4.46
CA ALA A 67 -4.68 -11.52 4.85
C ALA A 67 -4.77 -12.25 6.21
N SER A 68 -3.65 -12.68 6.76
CA SER A 68 -3.62 -13.35 8.07
C SER A 68 -2.23 -13.28 8.72
N PRO A 69 -2.13 -13.48 10.03
CA PRO A 69 -0.85 -13.56 10.72
C PRO A 69 0.09 -14.63 10.14
N SER A 70 -0.45 -15.75 9.65
CA SER A 70 0.36 -16.81 9.03
C SER A 70 1.04 -16.35 7.74
N VAL A 71 0.40 -15.52 6.93
CA VAL A 71 0.97 -14.92 5.71
C VAL A 71 2.13 -13.99 6.07
N CYS A 72 1.95 -13.11 7.05
CA CYS A 72 3.01 -12.22 7.52
C CYS A 72 4.22 -13.00 8.07
N LEU A 73 3.97 -14.02 8.89
CA LEU A 73 5.04 -14.87 9.44
C LEU A 73 5.81 -15.63 8.35
N GLN A 74 5.11 -16.12 7.32
CA GLN A 74 5.77 -16.77 6.19
C GLN A 74 6.66 -15.78 5.44
N SER A 75 6.19 -14.56 5.21
CA SER A 75 6.98 -13.50 4.55
C SER A 75 8.21 -13.11 5.37
N ILE A 76 8.10 -12.98 6.69
CA ILE A 76 9.26 -12.76 7.59
C ILE A 76 10.28 -13.89 7.43
N ARG A 77 9.85 -15.15 7.42
CA ARG A 77 10.73 -16.31 7.21
C ARG A 77 11.37 -16.33 5.82
N SER A 78 10.72 -15.74 4.83
CA SER A 78 11.23 -15.61 3.46
C SER A 78 12.15 -14.39 3.27
N GLY A 79 12.46 -13.64 4.35
CA GLY A 79 13.45 -12.56 4.34
C GLY A 79 12.87 -11.15 4.13
N PHE A 80 11.56 -10.98 4.18
CA PHE A 80 10.95 -9.65 4.15
C PHE A 80 11.33 -8.85 5.40
N SER A 81 11.79 -7.62 5.21
CA SER A 81 12.20 -6.71 6.27
C SER A 81 11.05 -5.84 6.81
N SER A 82 9.90 -5.87 6.11
CA SER A 82 8.67 -5.18 6.48
C SER A 82 7.47 -6.01 6.02
N VAL A 83 6.42 -6.04 6.82
CA VAL A 83 5.17 -6.76 6.51
C VAL A 83 3.97 -5.89 6.84
N MET A 84 2.91 -6.00 6.03
CA MET A 84 1.62 -5.40 6.32
C MET A 84 0.63 -6.47 6.77
N MET A 85 0.03 -6.28 7.94
CA MET A 85 -1.14 -7.05 8.38
C MET A 85 -2.40 -6.27 8.04
N ASP A 86 -3.10 -6.71 7.02
CA ASP A 86 -4.40 -6.14 6.65
C ASP A 86 -5.53 -6.85 7.42
N GLY A 87 -5.78 -6.36 8.63
CA GLY A 87 -6.88 -6.84 9.48
C GLY A 87 -8.18 -6.07 9.25
N SER A 88 -8.26 -5.17 8.28
CA SER A 88 -9.50 -4.49 7.88
C SER A 88 -10.50 -5.46 7.23
N LEU A 89 -9.97 -6.54 6.66
CA LEU A 89 -10.72 -7.65 6.11
C LEU A 89 -10.46 -8.93 6.91
N LYS A 90 -11.37 -9.89 6.84
CA LYS A 90 -11.14 -11.24 7.34
C LYS A 90 -10.17 -12.00 6.45
N GLU A 91 -9.74 -13.19 6.89
CA GLU A 91 -8.79 -14.05 6.16
C GLU A 91 -9.22 -14.40 4.72
N ASP A 92 -10.52 -14.27 4.40
CA ASP A 92 -11.03 -14.45 3.03
C ASP A 92 -10.63 -13.30 2.09
N GLY A 93 -10.07 -12.22 2.63
CA GLY A 93 -9.64 -11.02 1.90
C GLY A 93 -10.79 -10.20 1.31
N LYS A 94 -12.04 -10.42 1.74
CA LYS A 94 -13.24 -9.81 1.15
C LYS A 94 -14.22 -9.29 2.19
N THR A 95 -14.43 -10.05 3.25
CA THR A 95 -15.41 -9.70 4.30
C THR A 95 -14.83 -8.65 5.23
N PRO A 96 -15.42 -7.44 5.34
CA PRO A 96 -14.98 -6.45 6.32
C PRO A 96 -14.94 -7.04 7.74
N ALA A 97 -13.85 -6.84 8.42
CA ALA A 97 -13.64 -7.30 9.79
C ALA A 97 -14.11 -6.27 10.81
N SER A 98 -14.28 -6.71 12.07
CA SER A 98 -14.51 -5.76 13.16
C SER A 98 -13.21 -5.08 13.56
N TYR A 99 -13.33 -3.91 14.18
CA TYR A 99 -12.20 -3.17 14.73
C TYR A 99 -11.39 -4.01 15.73
N GLU A 100 -12.07 -4.76 16.60
CA GLU A 100 -11.45 -5.61 17.61
C GLU A 100 -10.63 -6.73 16.97
N TYR A 101 -11.15 -7.36 15.92
CA TYR A 101 -10.42 -8.38 15.15
C TYR A 101 -9.17 -7.78 14.52
N ASN A 102 -9.29 -6.59 13.88
CA ASN A 102 -8.14 -5.91 13.28
C ASN A 102 -7.06 -5.60 14.32
N VAL A 103 -7.44 -5.05 15.47
CA VAL A 103 -6.52 -4.80 16.59
C VAL A 103 -5.83 -6.10 17.04
N GLU A 104 -6.58 -7.18 17.22
CA GLU A 104 -6.06 -8.46 17.72
C GLU A 104 -5.00 -9.05 16.78
N VAL A 105 -5.32 -9.19 15.49
CA VAL A 105 -4.42 -9.83 14.52
C VAL A 105 -3.20 -8.96 14.22
N THR A 106 -3.38 -7.64 14.14
CA THR A 106 -2.29 -6.69 13.89
C THR A 106 -1.34 -6.60 15.08
N HIS A 107 -1.86 -6.53 16.30
CA HIS A 107 -1.02 -6.59 17.51
C HIS A 107 -0.22 -7.88 17.60
N HIS A 108 -0.84 -9.01 17.27
CA HIS A 108 -0.16 -10.31 17.25
C HIS A 108 1.02 -10.32 16.28
N VAL A 109 0.83 -9.83 15.05
CA VAL A 109 1.89 -9.72 14.04
C VAL A 109 2.97 -8.75 14.49
N ALA A 110 2.62 -7.57 15.02
CA ALA A 110 3.58 -6.57 15.47
C ALA A 110 4.52 -7.14 16.55
N ARG A 111 3.98 -7.84 17.53
CA ARG A 111 4.80 -8.47 18.59
C ARG A 111 5.83 -9.46 18.05
N ILE A 112 5.45 -10.28 17.07
CA ILE A 112 6.33 -11.30 16.52
C ILE A 112 7.37 -10.67 15.58
N ALA A 113 6.94 -9.77 14.72
CA ALA A 113 7.81 -9.08 13.76
C ALA A 113 8.88 -8.25 14.48
N HIS A 114 8.50 -7.46 15.48
CA HIS A 114 9.43 -6.65 16.27
C HIS A 114 10.46 -7.51 17.02
N ALA A 115 10.06 -8.70 17.47
CA ALA A 115 11.01 -9.62 18.15
C ALA A 115 12.17 -10.10 17.25
N VAL A 116 12.01 -9.95 15.93
CA VAL A 116 13.03 -10.31 14.93
C VAL A 116 13.50 -9.12 14.08
N GLY A 117 13.15 -7.89 14.48
CA GLY A 117 13.61 -6.65 13.84
C GLY A 117 12.91 -6.33 12.51
N VAL A 118 11.69 -6.82 12.30
CA VAL A 118 10.87 -6.56 11.12
C VAL A 118 9.82 -5.50 11.43
N SER A 119 9.68 -4.50 10.55
CA SER A 119 8.68 -3.45 10.69
C SER A 119 7.28 -3.93 10.31
N VAL A 120 6.25 -3.34 10.92
CA VAL A 120 4.87 -3.71 10.67
C VAL A 120 4.04 -2.50 10.28
N GLU A 121 3.31 -2.67 9.18
CA GLU A 121 2.23 -1.81 8.75
C GLU A 121 0.89 -2.44 9.13
N GLY A 122 -0.04 -1.63 9.60
CA GLY A 122 -1.44 -2.00 9.80
C GLY A 122 -2.34 -1.20 8.88
N GLU A 123 -3.59 -1.64 8.69
CA GLU A 123 -4.59 -0.91 7.92
C GLU A 123 -5.79 -0.56 8.79
N LEU A 124 -6.28 0.68 8.63
CA LEU A 124 -7.50 1.13 9.30
C LEU A 124 -8.41 1.87 8.33
N GLY A 125 -9.62 1.36 8.17
CA GLY A 125 -10.57 1.74 7.15
C GLY A 125 -10.54 0.76 5.98
N CYS A 126 -11.52 0.86 5.10
CA CYS A 126 -11.56 0.06 3.87
C CYS A 126 -11.21 0.96 2.68
N LEU A 127 -10.25 0.52 1.88
CA LEU A 127 -9.91 1.24 0.66
C LEU A 127 -11.08 1.24 -0.32
N GLY A 128 -11.35 2.41 -0.88
CA GLY A 128 -12.42 2.57 -1.86
C GLY A 128 -12.51 4.00 -2.40
N SER A 129 -13.13 4.12 -3.56
CA SER A 129 -13.24 5.40 -4.25
C SER A 129 -14.33 6.29 -3.66
N LEU A 130 -13.98 7.48 -3.22
CA LEU A 130 -14.96 8.52 -2.83
C LEU A 130 -15.85 8.96 -4.00
N GLU A 131 -15.38 8.82 -5.25
CA GLU A 131 -16.15 9.16 -6.45
C GLU A 131 -17.33 8.21 -6.66
N SER A 132 -17.10 6.90 -6.49
CA SER A 132 -18.09 5.87 -6.81
C SER A 132 -18.69 5.18 -5.60
N GLY A 133 -18.12 5.34 -4.42
CA GLY A 133 -18.47 4.58 -3.21
C GLY A 133 -18.12 3.09 -3.30
N LYS A 134 -17.45 2.67 -4.37
CA LYS A 134 -17.06 1.27 -4.55
C LYS A 134 -15.78 0.98 -3.79
N ALA A 135 -15.77 -0.17 -3.12
CA ALA A 135 -14.55 -0.72 -2.55
C ALA A 135 -13.51 -1.04 -3.63
N GLY A 136 -12.24 -0.87 -3.30
CA GLY A 136 -11.12 -1.25 -4.15
C GLY A 136 -10.74 -2.71 -3.97
N GLU A 137 -10.31 -3.36 -5.04
CA GLU A 137 -9.82 -4.75 -5.01
C GLU A 137 -8.45 -4.82 -5.67
N GLU A 138 -7.49 -5.50 -5.03
CA GLU A 138 -6.19 -5.85 -5.59
C GLU A 138 -5.88 -7.32 -5.32
N ASP A 139 -5.54 -8.07 -6.36
CA ASP A 139 -5.17 -9.49 -6.28
C ASP A 139 -6.20 -10.40 -5.56
N GLY A 140 -7.48 -10.04 -5.62
CA GLY A 140 -8.55 -10.75 -4.93
C GLY A 140 -8.75 -10.34 -3.47
N HIS A 141 -8.04 -9.32 -3.00
CA HIS A 141 -8.24 -8.67 -1.71
C HIS A 141 -8.97 -7.34 -1.91
N GLY A 142 -10.03 -7.12 -1.17
CA GLY A 142 -10.83 -5.90 -1.21
C GLY A 142 -12.28 -6.16 -0.78
N ALA A 143 -12.90 -5.21 -0.11
CA ALA A 143 -14.29 -5.33 0.29
C ALA A 143 -15.22 -5.36 -0.94
N GLU A 144 -16.22 -6.20 -0.92
CA GLU A 144 -17.23 -6.24 -1.99
C GLU A 144 -18.37 -5.24 -1.71
N GLY A 145 -18.77 -4.46 -2.73
CA GLY A 145 -19.96 -3.62 -2.69
C GLY A 145 -19.69 -2.13 -2.56
N HIS A 146 -20.70 -1.42 -2.03
CA HIS A 146 -20.65 0.00 -1.75
C HIS A 146 -20.43 0.26 -0.28
N LEU A 147 -19.45 1.11 0.03
CA LEU A 147 -19.12 1.57 1.37
C LEU A 147 -19.72 2.96 1.63
N SER A 148 -20.06 3.23 2.87
CA SER A 148 -20.45 4.59 3.27
C SER A 148 -19.23 5.52 3.24
N HIS A 149 -19.49 6.83 3.13
CA HIS A 149 -18.41 7.83 3.14
C HIS A 149 -17.51 7.73 4.40
N ASP A 150 -18.09 7.42 5.55
CA ASP A 150 -17.35 7.26 6.79
C ASP A 150 -16.48 5.99 6.81
N GLN A 151 -16.88 4.95 6.11
CA GLN A 151 -16.07 3.73 5.94
C GLN A 151 -14.92 3.92 4.96
N LEU A 152 -15.01 4.90 4.06
CA LEU A 152 -13.98 5.26 3.08
C LEU A 152 -12.94 6.25 3.62
N LEU A 153 -13.08 6.71 4.87
CA LEU A 153 -12.17 7.65 5.50
C LEU A 153 -11.80 7.17 6.90
N THR A 154 -10.51 7.03 7.15
CA THR A 154 -10.01 6.66 8.48
C THR A 154 -10.33 7.75 9.50
N ASP A 155 -10.95 7.38 10.63
CA ASP A 155 -11.20 8.29 11.74
C ASP A 155 -9.92 8.58 12.53
N PRO A 156 -9.57 9.86 12.82
CA PRO A 156 -8.32 10.21 13.50
C PRO A 156 -8.23 9.72 14.95
N ASP A 157 -9.35 9.67 15.70
CA ASP A 157 -9.35 9.16 17.07
C ASP A 157 -9.20 7.64 17.09
N GLN A 158 -9.85 6.97 16.14
CA GLN A 158 -9.70 5.53 15.96
C GLN A 158 -8.27 5.17 15.53
N ALA A 159 -7.63 5.98 14.66
CA ALA A 159 -6.23 5.79 14.28
C ALA A 159 -5.28 5.87 15.48
N ALA A 160 -5.49 6.85 16.37
CA ALA A 160 -4.69 6.99 17.58
C ALA A 160 -4.87 5.79 18.54
N ASP A 161 -6.09 5.34 18.74
CA ASP A 161 -6.40 4.17 19.57
C ASP A 161 -5.82 2.87 18.97
N PHE A 162 -5.92 2.72 17.64
CA PHE A 162 -5.38 1.56 16.90
C PHE A 162 -3.86 1.45 17.04
N VAL A 163 -3.14 2.54 16.78
CA VAL A 163 -1.67 2.57 16.90
C VAL A 163 -1.22 2.30 18.33
N ALA A 164 -1.91 2.88 19.31
CA ALA A 164 -1.59 2.65 20.73
C ALA A 164 -1.80 1.19 21.15
N LYS A 165 -2.81 0.51 20.60
CA LYS A 165 -3.13 -0.89 20.91
C LYS A 165 -2.27 -1.89 20.15
N THR A 166 -1.94 -1.61 18.89
CA THR A 166 -1.24 -2.55 18.03
C THR A 166 0.28 -2.39 18.07
N GLY A 167 0.75 -1.16 18.22
CA GLY A 167 2.17 -0.84 18.21
C GLY A 167 2.81 -0.89 16.82
N VAL A 168 2.02 -0.71 15.75
CA VAL A 168 2.54 -0.69 14.37
C VAL A 168 3.48 0.48 14.12
N ASP A 169 4.44 0.31 13.22
CA ASP A 169 5.41 1.33 12.80
C ASP A 169 4.80 2.27 11.74
N ALA A 170 3.91 1.72 10.92
CA ALA A 170 3.22 2.43 9.85
C ALA A 170 1.72 2.10 9.86
N LEU A 171 0.91 3.06 9.43
CA LEU A 171 -0.54 2.92 9.31
C LEU A 171 -1.00 3.32 7.92
N ALA A 172 -1.56 2.35 7.19
CA ALA A 172 -2.31 2.60 5.98
C ALA A 172 -3.66 3.22 6.33
N ILE A 173 -3.93 4.36 5.71
CA ILE A 173 -5.13 5.16 5.96
C ILE A 173 -6.01 5.27 4.72
N ALA A 174 -7.30 5.09 4.90
CA ALA A 174 -8.30 5.31 3.86
C ALA A 174 -8.58 6.81 3.73
N ILE A 175 -8.28 7.37 2.56
CA ILE A 175 -8.39 8.82 2.26
C ILE A 175 -9.05 9.10 0.91
N GLY A 176 -9.79 8.12 0.37
CA GLY A 176 -10.55 8.25 -0.87
C GLY A 176 -9.89 7.68 -2.10
N THR A 177 -8.81 6.93 -1.95
CA THR A 177 -8.14 6.20 -3.03
C THR A 177 -8.57 4.73 -3.06
N SER A 178 -8.48 4.11 -4.22
CA SER A 178 -8.76 2.69 -4.41
C SER A 178 -7.67 2.02 -5.25
N HIS A 179 -7.46 0.74 -5.00
CA HIS A 179 -6.56 -0.08 -5.80
C HIS A 179 -7.07 -0.32 -7.22
N GLY A 180 -6.16 -0.77 -8.09
CA GLY A 180 -6.44 -1.23 -9.43
C GLY A 180 -6.15 -0.21 -10.53
N ALA A 181 -6.17 -0.71 -11.76
CA ALA A 181 -5.85 0.08 -12.96
C ALA A 181 -6.92 1.12 -13.33
N TYR A 182 -8.06 1.10 -12.68
CA TYR A 182 -9.24 1.93 -12.99
C TYR A 182 -9.69 2.74 -11.77
N THR A 183 -8.78 3.55 -11.22
CA THR A 183 -9.02 4.34 -10.01
C THR A 183 -10.08 5.42 -10.22
N PHE A 184 -9.98 6.21 -11.30
CA PHE A 184 -10.95 7.23 -11.66
C PHE A 184 -11.45 7.02 -13.09
N SER A 185 -12.77 7.17 -13.29
CA SER A 185 -13.43 7.03 -14.60
C SER A 185 -13.34 8.29 -15.47
N ARG A 186 -13.04 9.43 -14.86
CA ARG A 186 -12.85 10.74 -15.50
C ARG A 186 -11.61 11.43 -14.93
N LYS A 187 -11.05 12.37 -15.68
CA LYS A 187 -9.92 13.16 -15.21
C LYS A 187 -10.28 13.83 -13.89
N PRO A 188 -9.55 13.55 -12.80
CA PRO A 188 -9.82 14.15 -11.52
C PRO A 188 -9.62 15.68 -11.59
N THR A 189 -10.53 16.43 -10.98
CA THR A 189 -10.46 17.88 -10.88
C THR A 189 -10.58 18.31 -9.43
N GLY A 190 -9.64 19.10 -8.93
CA GLY A 190 -9.65 19.60 -7.55
C GLY A 190 -9.07 18.62 -6.54
N ASP A 191 -9.41 18.81 -5.30
CA ASP A 191 -8.92 18.02 -4.17
C ASP A 191 -9.55 16.63 -4.16
N ILE A 192 -8.79 15.63 -4.60
CA ILE A 192 -9.24 14.24 -4.69
C ILE A 192 -8.98 13.51 -3.38
N LEU A 193 -7.83 13.81 -2.78
CA LEU A 193 -7.43 13.23 -1.52
C LEU A 193 -8.03 14.02 -0.35
N ALA A 194 -8.43 13.31 0.69
CA ALA A 194 -8.86 13.93 1.94
C ALA A 194 -7.66 14.48 2.74
N ILE A 195 -6.96 15.50 2.19
CA ILE A 195 -5.72 16.07 2.73
C ILE A 195 -5.90 16.54 4.18
N ASP A 196 -7.04 17.14 4.52
CA ASP A 196 -7.29 17.57 5.90
C ASP A 196 -7.42 16.38 6.87
N ARG A 197 -7.86 15.22 6.38
CA ARG A 197 -7.90 13.98 7.14
C ARG A 197 -6.47 13.49 7.44
N ILE A 198 -5.56 13.55 6.47
CA ILE A 198 -4.14 13.22 6.65
C ILE A 198 -3.54 14.08 7.76
N LYS A 199 -3.75 15.40 7.70
CA LYS A 199 -3.26 16.35 8.74
C LYS A 199 -3.79 16.01 10.13
N GLN A 200 -5.09 15.70 10.23
CA GLN A 200 -5.73 15.36 11.50
C GLN A 200 -5.15 14.08 12.10
N ILE A 201 -4.95 13.06 11.26
CA ILE A 201 -4.36 11.79 11.69
C ILE A 201 -2.90 12.00 12.09
N ASN A 202 -2.09 12.65 11.25
CA ASN A 202 -0.68 12.91 11.55
C ASN A 202 -0.48 13.68 12.86
N ALA A 203 -1.35 14.65 13.14
CA ALA A 203 -1.32 15.40 14.39
C ALA A 203 -1.57 14.52 15.63
N LYS A 204 -2.31 13.42 15.51
CA LYS A 204 -2.62 12.50 16.62
C LYS A 204 -1.59 11.39 16.78
N ILE A 205 -0.94 10.98 15.70
CA ILE A 205 0.08 9.91 15.69
C ILE A 205 1.39 10.35 15.02
N PRO A 206 2.04 11.42 15.52
CA PRO A 206 3.18 12.05 14.85
C PRO A 206 4.44 11.16 14.76
N ASN A 207 4.46 10.05 15.49
CA ASN A 207 5.58 9.10 15.52
C ASN A 207 5.29 7.80 14.73
N THR A 208 4.16 7.72 14.02
CA THR A 208 3.79 6.60 13.17
C THR A 208 3.79 7.06 11.71
N HIS A 209 4.43 6.31 10.83
CA HIS A 209 4.42 6.62 9.41
C HIS A 209 3.03 6.42 8.82
N LEU A 210 2.58 7.35 7.98
CA LEU A 210 1.32 7.21 7.25
C LEU A 210 1.57 6.62 5.88
N VAL A 211 0.73 5.67 5.48
CA VAL A 211 0.79 5.03 4.17
C VAL A 211 -0.49 5.30 3.39
N MET A 212 -0.33 5.55 2.09
CA MET A 212 -1.41 5.85 1.17
C MET A 212 -1.42 4.82 0.04
N HIS A 213 -2.30 3.84 0.13
CA HIS A 213 -2.53 2.86 -0.93
C HIS A 213 -3.36 3.42 -2.09
N GLY A 214 -3.39 2.72 -3.23
CA GLY A 214 -4.20 3.09 -4.39
C GLY A 214 -3.77 4.41 -5.05
N SER A 215 -2.50 4.78 -4.98
CA SER A 215 -2.00 6.11 -5.34
C SER A 215 -1.25 6.18 -6.65
N SER A 216 -1.35 5.18 -7.52
CA SER A 216 -0.71 5.17 -8.83
C SER A 216 -1.14 6.37 -9.67
N SER A 217 -0.18 7.08 -10.28
CA SER A 217 -0.44 8.29 -11.07
C SER A 217 -0.93 8.01 -12.50
N VAL A 218 -0.75 6.82 -13.02
CA VAL A 218 -1.19 6.35 -14.36
C VAL A 218 -0.91 7.38 -15.47
N PRO A 219 0.34 7.53 -15.96
CA PRO A 219 0.70 8.51 -16.98
C PRO A 219 -0.05 8.29 -18.30
N GLN A 220 -0.75 9.31 -18.78
CA GLN A 220 -1.66 9.21 -19.94
C GLN A 220 -0.90 8.95 -21.25
N ASP A 221 0.32 9.48 -21.38
CA ASP A 221 1.16 9.27 -22.56
C ASP A 221 1.49 7.79 -22.80
N TRP A 222 1.77 7.05 -21.72
CA TRP A 222 2.00 5.61 -21.81
C TRP A 222 0.73 4.82 -22.14
N LEU A 223 -0.42 5.24 -21.65
CA LEU A 223 -1.70 4.65 -22.04
C LEU A 223 -1.98 4.87 -23.54
N GLN A 224 -1.57 6.02 -24.08
CA GLN A 224 -1.70 6.29 -25.51
C GLN A 224 -0.77 5.38 -26.32
N VAL A 225 0.48 5.21 -25.93
CA VAL A 225 1.41 4.26 -26.57
C VAL A 225 0.84 2.85 -26.60
N ILE A 226 0.23 2.39 -25.49
CA ILE A 226 -0.40 1.06 -25.43
C ILE A 226 -1.55 0.96 -26.43
N ARG A 227 -2.43 1.98 -26.53
CA ARG A 227 -3.56 2.01 -27.45
C ARG A 227 -3.09 2.03 -28.91
N ASP A 228 -2.09 2.83 -29.23
CA ASP A 228 -1.52 2.95 -30.58
C ASP A 228 -0.89 1.64 -31.07
N ASN A 229 -0.46 0.79 -30.14
CA ASN A 229 0.06 -0.54 -30.41
C ASN A 229 -1.00 -1.67 -30.28
N GLY A 230 -2.30 -1.33 -30.28
CA GLY A 230 -3.39 -2.29 -30.32
C GLY A 230 -3.89 -2.76 -28.94
N GLY A 231 -3.39 -2.18 -27.84
CA GLY A 231 -3.88 -2.45 -26.48
C GLY A 231 -5.30 -1.91 -26.28
N LYS A 232 -6.16 -2.72 -25.67
CA LYS A 232 -7.56 -2.36 -25.38
C LYS A 232 -7.70 -1.93 -23.93
N LEU A 233 -7.23 -0.73 -23.61
CA LEU A 233 -7.42 -0.13 -22.29
C LEU A 233 -8.60 0.83 -22.31
N ARG A 234 -9.46 0.72 -21.29
CA ARG A 234 -10.49 1.73 -21.01
C ARG A 234 -9.82 3.04 -20.62
N GLU A 235 -10.56 4.13 -20.75
CA GLU A 235 -10.14 5.40 -20.20
C GLU A 235 -10.06 5.29 -18.67
N THR A 236 -8.91 5.66 -18.13
CA THR A 236 -8.63 5.60 -16.68
C THR A 236 -7.64 6.67 -16.30
N TYR A 237 -7.75 7.14 -15.07
CA TYR A 237 -6.88 8.15 -14.50
C TYR A 237 -6.44 7.71 -13.10
N GLY A 238 -5.19 8.01 -12.76
CA GLY A 238 -4.65 7.81 -11.43
C GLY A 238 -4.71 9.08 -10.58
N VAL A 239 -4.10 9.02 -9.41
CA VAL A 239 -3.93 10.17 -8.53
C VAL A 239 -2.92 11.14 -9.17
N PRO A 240 -3.23 12.44 -9.32
CA PRO A 240 -2.28 13.42 -9.82
C PRO A 240 -1.04 13.52 -8.94
N VAL A 241 0.13 13.65 -9.56
CA VAL A 241 1.41 13.76 -8.84
C VAL A 241 1.40 14.92 -7.83
N GLU A 242 0.76 16.02 -8.18
CA GLU A 242 0.62 17.21 -7.32
C GLU A 242 -0.17 16.90 -6.03
N GLU A 243 -1.17 16.01 -6.09
CA GLU A 243 -1.92 15.58 -4.91
C GLU A 243 -1.08 14.65 -4.03
N ILE A 244 -0.29 13.75 -4.64
CA ILE A 244 0.67 12.91 -3.90
C ILE A 244 1.71 13.79 -3.19
N GLN A 245 2.26 14.81 -3.87
CA GLN A 245 3.21 15.75 -3.29
C GLN A 245 2.62 16.51 -2.09
N LYS A 246 1.34 16.91 -2.16
CA LYS A 246 0.65 17.53 -1.03
C LYS A 246 0.51 16.55 0.14
N ALA A 247 0.11 15.29 -0.12
CA ALA A 247 -0.01 14.28 0.92
C ALA A 247 1.33 14.06 1.66
N ILE A 248 2.44 13.96 0.91
CA ILE A 248 3.80 13.81 1.46
C ILE A 248 4.16 14.98 2.40
N GLN A 249 3.77 16.22 2.08
CA GLN A 249 4.02 17.39 2.93
C GLN A 249 3.30 17.31 4.29
N PHE A 250 2.28 16.46 4.41
CA PHE A 250 1.47 16.31 5.61
C PHE A 250 1.61 14.96 6.32
N GLY A 251 2.65 14.19 5.97
CA GLY A 251 3.07 13.02 6.75
C GLY A 251 2.94 11.66 6.09
N VAL A 252 2.54 11.61 4.81
CA VAL A 252 2.55 10.36 4.02
C VAL A 252 3.96 10.01 3.55
#